data_51a299904279779276f2b00e0385f88a
#
_entry.id   51a299904279779276f2b00e0385f88a
#
_cell.length_a   1.000
_cell.length_b   1.000
_cell.length_c   1.000
_cell.angle_alpha   90.00
_cell.angle_beta   90.00
_cell.angle_gamma   90.00
#
_symmetry.space_group_name_H-M   'P 1'
#
loop_
_entity.id
_entity.type
_entity.pdbx_description
1 polymer ?
#
loop_
_entity_poly.entity_id
_entity_poly.type
_entity_poly.pdbx_seq_one_letter_code
_entity_poly.pdbx_strand_id
1 'polypeptide(L)'
;MGYKIIPLNTGIITLDQGAYCTMGRGIGRKVDVPCTAWYVTDGREHILVDTGMSDTSWANKWHHEGYQPEDGRIDKQLMSRGGVPPEAISAILFTHLHWDHCSNMKLFTNARYYVHVRELEFALDPPLPPYYRSYEAPILGLEAPFTNCSFITVDGEYSYNSDITLFPTPGHSVGHQSVVVQTEMGRVVIAGDAVFVEENMKGDPSQLLEFIPIGRYINYFDMWNSFKEIKKRADIVLPGHDIRVFDRVSYP
;
A
#
# COMPACT_ATOMS: atom_id res chain seq x y z
N MET A 1 15.63 9.33 18.82
CA MET A 1 14.69 8.19 18.80
C MET A 1 14.57 7.77 17.35
N GLY A 2 14.58 6.46 17.07
CA GLY A 2 14.38 5.96 15.72
C GLY A 2 12.94 6.13 15.26
N TYR A 3 12.70 5.92 13.98
CA TYR A 3 11.35 5.87 13.44
C TYR A 3 10.59 4.65 13.99
N LYS A 4 9.29 4.81 14.19
CA LYS A 4 8.34 3.72 14.44
C LYS A 4 7.24 3.74 13.38
N ILE A 5 6.72 2.56 13.08
CA ILE A 5 5.65 2.37 12.09
C ILE A 5 4.40 1.88 12.85
N ILE A 6 3.27 2.53 12.64
CA ILE A 6 1.98 2.19 13.24
C ILE A 6 1.01 1.82 12.11
N PRO A 7 0.50 0.57 12.06
CA PRO A 7 -0.48 0.18 11.05
C PRO A 7 -1.84 0.83 11.35
N LEU A 8 -2.51 1.33 10.31
CA LEU A 8 -3.83 1.94 10.35
C LEU A 8 -4.79 1.10 9.50
N ASN A 9 -5.82 0.51 10.11
CA ASN A 9 -6.82 -0.27 9.39
C ASN A 9 -7.93 0.67 8.90
N THR A 10 -7.90 1.02 7.63
CA THR A 10 -8.88 1.95 7.04
C THR A 10 -10.14 1.27 6.53
N GLY A 11 -10.26 -0.02 6.68
CA GLY A 11 -11.41 -0.84 6.28
C GLY A 11 -11.01 -2.24 5.87
N ILE A 12 -12.02 -3.04 5.56
CA ILE A 12 -11.86 -4.44 5.13
C ILE A 12 -12.50 -4.57 3.75
N ILE A 13 -11.88 -5.34 2.86
CA ILE A 13 -12.47 -5.75 1.58
C ILE A 13 -12.44 -7.26 1.46
N THR A 14 -13.47 -7.82 0.81
CA THR A 14 -13.60 -9.26 0.57
C THR A 14 -13.11 -9.61 -0.82
N LEU A 15 -12.09 -10.44 -0.91
CA LEU A 15 -11.44 -10.85 -2.15
C LEU A 15 -11.51 -12.37 -2.36
N ASP A 16 -11.34 -12.80 -3.61
CA ASP A 16 -10.99 -14.18 -3.91
C ASP A 16 -9.51 -14.42 -3.62
N GLN A 17 -9.20 -15.36 -2.75
CA GLN A 17 -7.83 -15.62 -2.30
C GLN A 17 -6.90 -15.94 -3.47
N GLY A 18 -7.31 -16.82 -4.38
CA GLY A 18 -6.47 -17.29 -5.47
C GLY A 18 -6.31 -16.28 -6.60
N ALA A 19 -7.29 -15.39 -6.76
CA ALA A 19 -7.27 -14.36 -7.79
C ALA A 19 -6.51 -13.10 -7.36
N TYR A 20 -6.36 -12.86 -6.06
CA TYR A 20 -5.72 -11.64 -5.53
C TYR A 20 -4.51 -11.92 -4.63
N CYS A 21 -4.68 -12.72 -3.58
CA CYS A 21 -3.67 -12.84 -2.53
C CYS A 21 -2.56 -13.84 -2.86
N THR A 22 -2.95 -15.05 -3.34
CA THR A 22 -2.03 -16.18 -3.55
C THR A 22 -2.37 -16.89 -4.85
N MET A 23 -1.70 -16.55 -5.93
CA MET A 23 -2.00 -17.01 -7.28
C MET A 23 -2.22 -18.53 -7.36
N GLY A 24 -3.42 -18.92 -7.82
CA GLY A 24 -3.79 -20.32 -8.00
C GLY A 24 -4.09 -21.10 -6.72
N ARG A 25 -3.94 -20.49 -5.53
CA ARG A 25 -4.20 -21.13 -4.23
C ARG A 25 -5.45 -20.56 -3.59
N GLY A 26 -6.44 -21.40 -3.31
CA GLY A 26 -7.71 -20.96 -2.73
C GLY A 26 -8.63 -20.24 -3.72
N ILE A 27 -8.59 -20.61 -5.01
CA ILE A 27 -9.53 -20.12 -6.02
C ILE A 27 -10.96 -20.41 -5.58
N GLY A 28 -11.84 -19.40 -5.64
CA GLY A 28 -13.23 -19.48 -5.17
C GLY A 28 -13.40 -19.26 -3.66
N ARG A 29 -12.31 -19.21 -2.89
CA ARG A 29 -12.37 -18.91 -1.44
C ARG A 29 -12.38 -17.41 -1.21
N LYS A 30 -13.45 -16.92 -0.61
CA LYS A 30 -13.55 -15.55 -0.13
C LYS A 30 -12.72 -15.35 1.13
N VAL A 31 -11.94 -14.28 1.18
CA VAL A 31 -11.14 -13.86 2.33
C VAL A 31 -11.29 -12.37 2.55
N ASP A 32 -11.37 -11.98 3.81
CA ASP A 32 -11.39 -10.59 4.22
C ASP A 32 -9.97 -10.11 4.46
N VAL A 33 -9.61 -9.00 3.84
CA VAL A 33 -8.29 -8.39 3.95
C VAL A 33 -8.41 -6.91 4.32
N PRO A 34 -7.50 -6.37 5.14
CA PRO A 34 -7.52 -4.94 5.50
C PRO A 34 -7.02 -4.07 4.34
N CYS A 35 -7.57 -2.86 4.22
CA CYS A 35 -6.95 -1.77 3.48
C CYS A 35 -6.05 -1.00 4.44
N THR A 36 -4.74 -1.19 4.33
CA THR A 36 -3.79 -0.69 5.32
C THR A 36 -3.13 0.60 4.85
N ALA A 37 -3.11 1.60 5.72
CA ALA A 37 -2.19 2.74 5.65
C ALA A 37 -1.20 2.66 6.82
N TRP A 38 -0.07 3.36 6.70
CA TRP A 38 0.99 3.26 7.69
C TRP A 38 1.38 4.65 8.18
N TYR A 39 1.30 4.86 9.48
CA TYR A 39 1.81 6.08 10.10
C TYR A 39 3.25 5.85 10.57
N VAL A 40 4.17 6.66 10.04
CA VAL A 40 5.61 6.57 10.30
C VAL A 40 6.08 7.84 10.98
N THR A 41 6.73 7.73 12.14
CA THR A 41 7.14 8.90 12.91
C THR A 41 8.34 8.63 13.82
N ASP A 42 9.20 9.64 13.98
CA ASP A 42 10.25 9.70 15.03
C ASP A 42 9.82 10.56 16.23
N GLY A 43 8.55 11.00 16.27
CA GLY A 43 7.98 11.90 17.26
C GLY A 43 8.09 13.38 16.89
N ARG A 44 8.79 13.75 15.83
CA ARG A 44 8.93 15.11 15.29
C ARG A 44 8.36 15.22 13.90
N GLU A 45 8.67 14.26 13.06
CA GLU A 45 8.15 14.14 11.70
C GLU A 45 6.98 13.16 11.67
N HIS A 46 5.95 13.48 10.88
CA HIS A 46 4.73 12.71 10.75
C HIS A 46 4.49 12.42 9.26
N ILE A 47 4.64 11.16 8.89
CA ILE A 47 4.60 10.68 7.51
C ILE A 47 3.52 9.60 7.41
N LEU A 48 2.85 9.53 6.27
CA LEU A 48 2.05 8.37 5.90
C LEU A 48 2.72 7.60 4.75
N VAL A 49 2.56 6.28 4.76
CA VAL A 49 2.70 5.46 3.58
C VAL A 49 1.30 4.97 3.24
N ASP A 50 0.80 5.38 2.07
CA ASP A 50 -0.57 5.23 1.59
C ASP A 50 -1.63 5.90 2.50
N THR A 51 -2.88 5.94 2.06
CA THR A 51 -3.98 6.60 2.78
C THR A 51 -5.24 5.73 2.94
N GLY A 52 -5.20 4.49 2.45
CA GLY A 52 -6.28 3.53 2.60
C GLY A 52 -7.53 3.81 1.76
N MET A 53 -8.58 3.02 1.99
CA MET A 53 -9.87 3.15 1.30
C MET A 53 -10.70 4.31 1.83
N SER A 54 -11.64 4.81 1.01
CA SER A 54 -12.53 5.93 1.36
C SER A 54 -13.63 5.53 2.32
N ASP A 55 -14.59 4.73 1.86
CA ASP A 55 -15.76 4.32 2.62
C ASP A 55 -16.43 3.06 2.06
N THR A 56 -17.36 2.53 2.85
CA THR A 56 -18.12 1.32 2.54
C THR A 56 -18.95 1.45 1.25
N SER A 57 -19.63 2.58 1.05
CA SER A 57 -20.52 2.75 -0.11
C SER A 57 -19.74 2.81 -1.41
N TRP A 58 -18.61 3.49 -1.38
CA TRP A 58 -17.73 3.62 -2.54
C TRP A 58 -17.12 2.27 -2.93
N ALA A 59 -16.57 1.52 -1.94
CA ALA A 59 -16.02 0.19 -2.15
C ALA A 59 -17.05 -0.75 -2.80
N ASN A 60 -18.24 -0.87 -2.21
CA ASN A 60 -19.31 -1.76 -2.69
C ASN A 60 -19.87 -1.36 -4.07
N LYS A 61 -19.89 -0.08 -4.39
CA LYS A 61 -20.41 0.40 -5.67
C LYS A 61 -19.43 0.20 -6.81
N TRP A 62 -18.16 0.48 -6.58
CA TRP A 62 -17.18 0.62 -7.66
C TRP A 62 -16.08 -0.45 -7.69
N HIS A 63 -15.79 -1.09 -6.54
CA HIS A 63 -14.62 -1.95 -6.39
C HIS A 63 -14.97 -3.34 -5.88
N HIS A 64 -14.89 -3.56 -4.58
CA HIS A 64 -15.09 -4.84 -3.92
C HIS A 64 -16.12 -4.72 -2.80
N GLU A 65 -16.76 -5.83 -2.47
CA GLU A 65 -17.51 -5.92 -1.22
C GLU A 65 -16.59 -5.51 -0.07
N GLY A 66 -17.00 -4.51 0.71
CA GLY A 66 -16.13 -3.94 1.73
C GLY A 66 -16.91 -3.30 2.86
N TYR A 67 -16.21 -3.06 3.96
CA TYR A 67 -16.74 -2.44 5.15
C TYR A 67 -15.70 -1.56 5.82
N GLN A 68 -16.04 -0.31 6.07
CA GLN A 68 -15.27 0.62 6.90
C GLN A 68 -16.10 1.00 8.12
N PRO A 69 -15.71 0.61 9.34
CA PRO A 69 -16.34 1.11 10.56
C PRO A 69 -16.04 2.60 10.75
N GLU A 70 -16.81 3.30 11.58
CA GLU A 70 -16.61 4.74 11.79
C GLU A 70 -15.21 5.06 12.35
N ASP A 71 -14.67 4.23 13.22
CA ASP A 71 -13.32 4.33 13.77
C ASP A 71 -12.23 3.86 12.78
N GLY A 72 -12.61 3.24 11.66
CA GLY A 72 -11.73 2.86 10.55
C GLY A 72 -11.34 4.05 9.66
N ARG A 73 -12.03 5.17 9.71
CA ARG A 73 -11.63 6.37 8.96
C ARG A 73 -10.21 6.79 9.32
N ILE A 74 -9.42 7.15 8.32
CA ILE A 74 -7.99 7.43 8.53
C ILE A 74 -7.73 8.58 9.52
N ASP A 75 -8.56 9.62 9.53
CA ASP A 75 -8.48 10.72 10.48
C ASP A 75 -8.72 10.23 11.94
N LYS A 76 -9.66 9.31 12.12
CA LYS A 76 -9.92 8.67 13.43
C LYS A 76 -8.78 7.75 13.86
N GLN A 77 -8.27 6.95 12.94
CA GLN A 77 -7.14 6.06 13.18
C GLN A 77 -5.87 6.85 13.57
N LEU A 78 -5.56 7.95 12.86
CA LEU A 78 -4.44 8.82 13.20
C LEU A 78 -4.58 9.41 14.61
N MET A 79 -5.76 9.93 14.95
CA MET A 79 -5.98 10.51 16.26
C MET A 79 -5.91 9.45 17.38
N SER A 80 -6.54 8.29 17.19
CA SER A 80 -6.61 7.25 18.24
C SER A 80 -5.30 6.50 18.43
N ARG A 81 -4.54 6.25 17.36
CA ARG A 81 -3.31 5.44 17.38
C ARG A 81 -2.03 6.29 17.34
N GLY A 82 -2.06 7.41 16.63
CA GLY A 82 -0.92 8.32 16.46
C GLY A 82 -0.94 9.53 17.38
N GLY A 83 -2.11 9.93 17.88
CA GLY A 83 -2.28 11.13 18.67
C GLY A 83 -2.13 12.43 17.87
N VAL A 84 -2.26 12.37 16.54
CA VAL A 84 -2.04 13.52 15.65
C VAL A 84 -3.21 13.72 14.69
N PRO A 85 -3.57 14.98 14.37
CA PRO A 85 -4.58 15.28 13.36
C PRO A 85 -4.00 15.17 11.93
N PRO A 86 -4.86 15.09 10.90
CA PRO A 86 -4.42 15.03 9.51
C PRO A 86 -3.48 16.17 9.07
N GLU A 87 -3.68 17.37 9.60
CA GLU A 87 -2.88 18.56 9.29
C GLU A 87 -1.43 18.46 9.79
N ALA A 88 -1.13 17.54 10.71
CA ALA A 88 0.22 17.29 11.20
C ALA A 88 1.05 16.47 10.20
N ILE A 89 0.41 15.77 9.25
CA ILE A 89 1.12 14.95 8.26
C ILE A 89 1.84 15.87 7.27
N SER A 90 3.16 15.72 7.21
CA SER A 90 4.04 16.53 6.35
C SER A 90 4.35 15.89 4.99
N ALA A 91 4.23 14.56 4.90
CA ALA A 91 4.47 13.82 3.67
C ALA A 91 3.60 12.56 3.58
N ILE A 92 3.23 12.21 2.34
CA ILE A 92 2.64 10.92 2.01
C ILE A 92 3.51 10.26 0.94
N LEU A 93 3.99 9.06 1.24
CA LEU A 93 4.79 8.23 0.37
C LEU A 93 3.86 7.15 -0.21
N PHE A 94 3.44 7.30 -1.47
CA PHE A 94 2.55 6.32 -2.09
C PHE A 94 3.34 5.12 -2.59
N THR A 95 2.88 3.91 -2.21
CA THR A 95 3.39 2.68 -2.82
C THR A 95 2.93 2.60 -4.27
N HIS A 96 1.66 2.90 -4.51
CA HIS A 96 1.02 3.03 -5.81
C HIS A 96 -0.32 3.79 -5.66
N LEU A 97 -1.05 3.99 -6.76
CA LEU A 97 -2.25 4.85 -6.78
C LEU A 97 -3.56 4.09 -7.02
N HIS A 98 -3.66 2.82 -6.61
CA HIS A 98 -4.98 2.18 -6.57
C HIS A 98 -5.87 2.82 -5.51
N TRP A 99 -7.18 2.75 -5.72
CA TRP A 99 -8.20 3.42 -4.93
C TRP A 99 -8.10 3.16 -3.42
N ASP A 100 -7.75 1.96 -3.01
CA ASP A 100 -7.62 1.55 -1.60
C ASP A 100 -6.28 1.94 -0.95
N HIS A 101 -5.42 2.64 -1.70
CA HIS A 101 -4.16 3.22 -1.22
C HIS A 101 -4.16 4.75 -1.24
N CYS A 102 -4.94 5.40 -2.13
CA CYS A 102 -4.86 6.85 -2.32
C CYS A 102 -6.17 7.62 -2.03
N SER A 103 -7.29 6.94 -1.72
CA SER A 103 -8.61 7.58 -1.63
C SER A 103 -8.70 8.77 -0.68
N ASN A 104 -7.95 8.75 0.42
CA ASN A 104 -8.07 9.80 1.44
C ASN A 104 -7.00 10.90 1.33
N MET A 105 -6.19 10.93 0.27
CA MET A 105 -5.05 11.84 0.17
C MET A 105 -5.41 13.32 0.34
N LYS A 106 -6.56 13.75 -0.18
CA LYS A 106 -7.02 15.15 -0.10
C LYS A 106 -7.35 15.65 1.32
N LEU A 107 -7.44 14.76 2.31
CA LEU A 107 -7.58 15.15 3.72
C LEU A 107 -6.29 15.78 4.29
N PHE A 108 -5.15 15.50 3.68
CA PHE A 108 -3.82 15.88 4.19
C PHE A 108 -3.30 17.13 3.49
N THR A 109 -3.92 18.26 3.77
CA THR A 109 -3.70 19.53 3.05
C THR A 109 -2.29 20.11 3.18
N ASN A 110 -1.53 19.73 4.21
CA ASN A 110 -0.16 20.16 4.45
C ASN A 110 0.89 19.18 3.91
N ALA A 111 0.45 17.99 3.47
CA ALA A 111 1.37 16.94 3.06
C ALA A 111 1.91 17.16 1.63
N ARG A 112 3.18 16.85 1.45
CA ARG A 112 3.79 16.65 0.14
C ARG A 112 3.57 15.21 -0.30
N TYR A 113 3.16 14.98 -1.55
CA TYR A 113 2.86 13.67 -2.11
C TYR A 113 4.02 13.15 -2.94
N TYR A 114 4.54 11.98 -2.59
CA TYR A 114 5.63 11.31 -3.30
C TYR A 114 5.10 10.06 -3.99
N VAL A 115 5.41 9.91 -5.26
CA VAL A 115 4.99 8.76 -6.08
C VAL A 115 6.02 8.47 -7.15
N HIS A 116 6.14 7.21 -7.57
CA HIS A 116 6.98 6.84 -8.70
C HIS A 116 6.42 7.45 -10.00
N VAL A 117 7.29 8.02 -10.85
CA VAL A 117 6.88 8.72 -12.08
C VAL A 117 6.02 7.83 -12.99
N ARG A 118 6.42 6.58 -13.20
CA ARG A 118 5.68 5.61 -14.03
C ARG A 118 4.31 5.24 -13.45
N GLU A 119 4.16 5.29 -12.12
CA GLU A 119 2.87 5.06 -11.47
C GLU A 119 1.90 6.20 -11.76
N LEU A 120 2.36 7.43 -11.60
CA LEU A 120 1.54 8.61 -11.87
C LEU A 120 1.11 8.68 -13.33
N GLU A 121 2.06 8.47 -14.26
CA GLU A 121 1.76 8.46 -15.70
C GLU A 121 0.71 7.41 -16.06
N PHE A 122 0.85 6.19 -15.54
CA PHE A 122 -0.10 5.10 -15.78
C PHE A 122 -1.47 5.37 -15.12
N ALA A 123 -1.47 5.91 -13.92
CA ALA A 123 -2.70 6.19 -13.16
C ALA A 123 -3.55 7.29 -13.80
N LEU A 124 -2.92 8.31 -14.39
CA LEU A 124 -3.61 9.43 -15.05
C LEU A 124 -4.31 9.01 -16.36
N ASP A 125 -3.75 8.03 -17.08
CA ASP A 125 -4.32 7.52 -18.34
C ASP A 125 -4.10 6.00 -18.46
N PRO A 126 -4.83 5.18 -17.69
CA PRO A 126 -4.68 3.74 -17.76
C PRO A 126 -4.99 3.21 -19.18
N PRO A 127 -4.07 2.46 -19.81
CA PRO A 127 -4.20 2.13 -21.24
C PRO A 127 -5.25 1.04 -21.55
N LEU A 128 -5.70 0.29 -20.54
CA LEU A 128 -6.55 -0.89 -20.73
C LEU A 128 -7.72 -0.94 -19.73
N PRO A 129 -8.93 -1.37 -20.16
CA PRO A 129 -10.13 -1.47 -19.33
C PRO A 129 -9.97 -2.22 -17.99
N PRO A 130 -9.16 -3.30 -17.89
CA PRO A 130 -8.96 -4.00 -16.62
C PRO A 130 -8.40 -3.13 -15.48
N TYR A 131 -7.77 -1.99 -15.80
CA TYR A 131 -7.17 -1.08 -14.83
C TYR A 131 -8.04 0.14 -14.50
N TYR A 132 -9.07 0.41 -15.30
CA TYR A 132 -9.92 1.61 -15.14
C TYR A 132 -10.51 1.73 -13.73
N ARG A 133 -10.99 0.62 -13.16
CA ARG A 133 -11.55 0.63 -11.80
C ARG A 133 -10.49 0.89 -10.74
N SER A 134 -9.34 0.25 -10.85
CA SER A 134 -8.27 0.38 -9.84
C SER A 134 -7.79 1.81 -9.69
N TYR A 135 -7.77 2.57 -10.79
CA TYR A 135 -7.33 3.98 -10.83
C TYR A 135 -8.48 4.98 -10.94
N GLU A 136 -9.74 4.52 -10.83
CA GLU A 136 -10.92 5.40 -10.94
C GLU A 136 -10.88 6.28 -12.20
N ALA A 137 -10.55 5.65 -13.34
CA ALA A 137 -10.31 6.34 -14.60
C ALA A 137 -11.50 7.20 -15.05
N PRO A 138 -11.26 8.38 -15.64
CA PRO A 138 -12.31 9.33 -16.06
C PRO A 138 -13.33 8.73 -17.04
N ILE A 139 -12.95 7.74 -17.82
CA ILE A 139 -13.85 7.02 -18.76
C ILE A 139 -15.03 6.34 -18.04
N LEU A 140 -14.91 6.07 -16.74
CA LEU A 140 -15.99 5.54 -15.88
C LEU A 140 -16.90 6.65 -15.32
N GLY A 141 -16.64 7.92 -15.63
CA GLY A 141 -17.32 9.06 -15.03
C GLY A 141 -16.88 9.32 -13.58
N LEU A 142 -15.70 8.84 -13.19
CA LEU A 142 -15.09 9.02 -11.88
C LEU A 142 -14.04 10.13 -11.93
N GLU A 143 -13.75 10.70 -10.76
CA GLU A 143 -12.62 11.61 -10.56
C GLU A 143 -11.72 11.02 -9.50
N ALA A 144 -10.58 10.47 -9.94
CA ALA A 144 -9.60 9.90 -9.04
C ALA A 144 -9.07 10.95 -8.04
N PRO A 145 -8.76 10.55 -6.79
CA PRO A 145 -8.34 11.49 -5.74
C PRO A 145 -7.05 12.22 -6.09
N PHE A 146 -6.18 11.63 -6.91
CA PHE A 146 -4.92 12.22 -7.36
C PHE A 146 -5.06 13.20 -8.53
N THR A 147 -6.25 13.31 -9.14
CA THR A 147 -6.50 14.28 -10.22
C THR A 147 -6.32 15.71 -9.72
N ASN A 148 -5.59 16.53 -10.50
CA ASN A 148 -5.25 17.93 -10.17
C ASN A 148 -4.43 18.10 -8.87
N CYS A 149 -3.72 17.07 -8.42
CA CYS A 149 -2.79 17.15 -7.31
C CYS A 149 -1.35 17.37 -7.81
N SER A 150 -0.55 18.05 -6.99
CA SER A 150 0.88 18.22 -7.24
C SER A 150 1.66 17.10 -6.56
N PHE A 151 2.53 16.42 -7.31
CA PHE A 151 3.37 15.34 -6.81
C PHE A 151 4.85 15.68 -6.94
N ILE A 152 5.63 15.17 -6.01
CA ILE A 152 7.07 15.00 -6.16
C ILE A 152 7.25 13.60 -6.75
N THR A 153 7.56 13.55 -8.04
CA THR A 153 7.79 12.28 -8.74
C THR A 153 9.20 11.79 -8.48
N VAL A 154 9.33 10.50 -8.19
CA VAL A 154 10.62 9.83 -8.01
C VAL A 154 10.84 8.82 -9.14
N ASP A 155 12.10 8.64 -9.53
CA ASP A 155 12.51 7.68 -10.57
C ASP A 155 13.64 6.82 -9.99
N GLY A 156 13.41 5.53 -9.92
CA GLY A 156 14.34 4.62 -9.25
C GLY A 156 14.31 4.70 -7.72
N GLU A 157 15.46 4.45 -7.10
CA GLU A 157 15.61 4.54 -5.65
C GLU A 157 15.72 5.99 -5.19
N TYR A 158 14.96 6.34 -4.14
CA TYR A 158 14.92 7.69 -3.61
C TYR A 158 15.06 7.71 -2.09
N SER A 159 16.11 8.32 -1.58
CA SER A 159 16.28 8.56 -0.15
C SER A 159 15.44 9.77 0.28
N TYR A 160 14.31 9.52 0.98
CA TYR A 160 13.52 10.58 1.57
C TYR A 160 14.31 11.32 2.66
N ASN A 161 15.00 10.54 3.52
CA ASN A 161 16.00 11.02 4.49
C ASN A 161 17.01 9.89 4.77
N SER A 162 17.82 10.00 5.84
CA SER A 162 18.83 8.98 6.21
C SER A 162 18.23 7.62 6.58
N ASP A 163 16.99 7.60 7.06
CA ASP A 163 16.35 6.43 7.67
C ASP A 163 15.19 5.87 6.82
N ILE A 164 14.74 6.62 5.81
CA ILE A 164 13.60 6.25 4.96
C ILE A 164 13.99 6.33 3.50
N THR A 165 13.83 5.21 2.79
CA THR A 165 14.13 5.11 1.35
C THR A 165 12.97 4.43 0.61
N LEU A 166 12.55 5.01 -0.50
CA LEU A 166 11.64 4.42 -1.46
C LEU A 166 12.45 3.68 -2.51
N PHE A 167 12.01 2.50 -2.93
CA PHE A 167 12.68 1.74 -3.98
C PHE A 167 11.65 1.02 -4.87
N PRO A 168 11.92 0.92 -6.20
CA PRO A 168 10.98 0.30 -7.13
C PRO A 168 10.74 -1.17 -6.80
N THR A 169 9.47 -1.55 -6.77
CA THR A 169 9.00 -2.94 -6.64
C THR A 169 7.84 -3.19 -7.63
N PRO A 170 8.08 -3.01 -8.95
CA PRO A 170 7.05 -3.18 -9.96
C PRO A 170 6.57 -4.62 -10.03
N GLY A 171 5.41 -4.82 -10.67
CA GLY A 171 4.80 -6.13 -10.88
C GLY A 171 3.32 -6.13 -10.58
N HIS A 172 2.90 -5.66 -9.40
CA HIS A 172 1.48 -5.40 -9.09
C HIS A 172 0.95 -4.23 -9.93
N SER A 173 1.66 -3.12 -9.92
CA SER A 173 1.49 -2.01 -10.85
C SER A 173 2.82 -1.67 -11.54
N VAL A 174 2.77 -0.82 -12.57
CA VAL A 174 3.96 -0.52 -13.41
C VAL A 174 4.99 0.34 -12.68
N GLY A 175 4.55 1.17 -11.76
CA GLY A 175 5.37 2.09 -10.99
C GLY A 175 5.31 1.82 -9.49
N HIS A 176 4.87 0.63 -9.08
CA HIS A 176 4.85 0.26 -7.68
C HIS A 176 6.22 0.43 -7.03
N GLN A 177 6.25 0.96 -5.83
CA GLN A 177 7.44 1.11 -4.99
C GLN A 177 7.15 0.69 -3.56
N SER A 178 8.16 0.20 -2.86
CA SER A 178 8.11 -0.11 -1.44
C SER A 178 8.91 0.91 -0.64
N VAL A 179 8.63 1.01 0.65
CA VAL A 179 9.31 1.95 1.55
C VAL A 179 10.07 1.16 2.62
N VAL A 180 11.41 1.31 2.67
CA VAL A 180 12.20 0.80 3.78
C VAL A 180 12.37 1.88 4.83
N VAL A 181 12.13 1.54 6.08
CA VAL A 181 12.28 2.41 7.24
C VAL A 181 13.28 1.76 8.20
N GLN A 182 14.32 2.51 8.59
CA GLN A 182 15.23 2.08 9.63
C GLN A 182 14.60 2.30 10.99
N THR A 183 14.41 1.24 11.74
CA THR A 183 13.77 1.21 13.07
C THR A 183 14.68 0.53 14.10
N GLU A 184 14.28 0.52 15.36
CA GLU A 184 14.99 -0.25 16.41
C GLU A 184 14.93 -1.77 16.17
N MET A 185 13.94 -2.24 15.40
CA MET A 185 13.82 -3.65 14.99
C MET A 185 14.63 -4.01 13.75
N GLY A 186 15.41 -3.06 13.19
CA GLY A 186 16.14 -3.21 11.95
C GLY A 186 15.41 -2.56 10.78
N ARG A 187 15.68 -3.06 9.57
CA ARG A 187 15.09 -2.56 8.32
C ARG A 187 13.70 -3.15 8.12
N VAL A 188 12.70 -2.33 8.34
CA VAL A 188 11.30 -2.71 8.12
C VAL A 188 10.87 -2.22 6.74
N VAL A 189 10.42 -3.12 5.87
CA VAL A 189 9.93 -2.79 4.54
C VAL A 189 8.40 -2.81 4.55
N ILE A 190 7.80 -1.65 4.30
CA ILE A 190 6.39 -1.51 3.96
C ILE A 190 6.29 -1.85 2.47
N ALA A 191 5.79 -3.05 2.18
CA ALA A 191 5.86 -3.63 0.84
C ALA A 191 4.72 -3.20 -0.08
N GLY A 192 3.64 -2.61 0.47
CA GLY A 192 2.43 -2.37 -0.31
C GLY A 192 1.93 -3.66 -0.96
N ASP A 193 1.38 -3.55 -2.14
CA ASP A 193 0.82 -4.68 -2.90
C ASP A 193 1.86 -5.49 -3.68
N ALA A 194 3.14 -5.13 -3.59
CA ALA A 194 4.19 -6.04 -4.02
C ALA A 194 4.21 -7.33 -3.17
N VAL A 195 3.78 -7.24 -1.90
CA VAL A 195 3.53 -8.37 -1.00
C VAL A 195 2.12 -8.20 -0.42
N PHE A 196 1.17 -8.98 -0.87
CA PHE A 196 -0.23 -8.89 -0.45
C PHE A 196 -0.43 -9.43 0.97
N VAL A 197 0.08 -10.65 1.19
CA VAL A 197 0.00 -11.37 2.47
C VAL A 197 1.34 -12.01 2.79
N GLU A 198 1.58 -12.31 4.04
CA GLU A 198 2.86 -12.91 4.51
C GLU A 198 3.23 -14.21 3.77
N GLU A 199 2.21 -14.99 3.34
CA GLU A 199 2.40 -16.20 2.58
C GLU A 199 3.18 -15.99 1.29
N ASN A 200 3.09 -14.80 0.67
CA ASN A 200 3.83 -14.50 -0.55
C ASN A 200 5.36 -14.63 -0.34
N MET A 201 5.85 -14.32 0.86
CA MET A 201 7.28 -14.37 1.19
C MET A 201 7.74 -15.73 1.76
N LYS A 202 6.82 -16.64 2.09
CA LYS A 202 7.16 -17.94 2.72
C LYS A 202 7.59 -19.02 1.73
N GLY A 203 7.15 -18.91 0.48
CA GLY A 203 7.40 -19.91 -0.54
C GLY A 203 6.69 -21.25 -0.33
N ASP A 204 7.00 -22.22 -1.18
CA ASP A 204 6.52 -23.61 -1.07
C ASP A 204 7.59 -24.57 -1.58
N PRO A 205 8.39 -25.17 -0.69
CA PRO A 205 9.44 -26.10 -1.07
C PRO A 205 8.92 -27.34 -1.83
N SER A 206 7.67 -27.78 -1.57
CA SER A 206 7.08 -28.95 -2.25
C SER A 206 6.84 -28.70 -3.74
N GLN A 207 6.72 -27.43 -4.14
CA GLN A 207 6.55 -27.00 -5.53
C GLN A 207 7.78 -26.27 -6.08
N LEU A 208 8.90 -26.31 -5.37
CA LEU A 208 10.15 -25.59 -5.71
C LEU A 208 9.95 -24.06 -5.84
N LEU A 209 8.97 -23.51 -5.13
CA LEU A 209 8.70 -22.08 -5.14
C LEU A 209 9.42 -21.38 -3.98
N GLU A 210 10.28 -20.42 -4.29
CA GLU A 210 10.89 -19.54 -3.29
C GLU A 210 9.88 -18.54 -2.71
N PHE A 211 8.91 -18.12 -3.52
CA PHE A 211 7.84 -17.20 -3.17
C PHE A 211 6.50 -17.75 -3.67
N ILE A 212 5.40 -17.36 -3.02
CA ILE A 212 4.04 -17.61 -3.52
C ILE A 212 3.60 -16.33 -4.24
N PRO A 213 3.40 -16.36 -5.58
CA PRO A 213 3.04 -15.16 -6.32
C PRO A 213 1.72 -14.55 -5.85
N ILE A 214 1.59 -13.22 -5.93
CA ILE A 214 0.29 -12.55 -5.79
C ILE A 214 -0.58 -12.87 -7.01
N GLY A 215 -1.91 -12.88 -6.82
CA GLY A 215 -2.85 -13.16 -7.92
C GLY A 215 -3.12 -11.93 -8.81
N ARG A 216 -3.02 -10.73 -8.25
CA ARG A 216 -3.25 -9.46 -8.95
C ARG A 216 -1.93 -8.82 -9.34
N TYR A 217 -1.55 -8.91 -10.60
CA TYR A 217 -0.29 -8.35 -11.13
C TYR A 217 -0.43 -7.89 -12.58
N ILE A 218 0.46 -7.00 -13.00
CA ILE A 218 0.64 -6.56 -14.40
C ILE A 218 1.76 -7.36 -15.06
N ASN A 219 2.87 -7.58 -14.34
CA ASN A 219 4.04 -8.27 -14.87
C ASN A 219 4.59 -9.28 -13.85
N TYR A 220 4.58 -10.55 -14.24
CA TYR A 220 5.02 -11.64 -13.39
C TYR A 220 6.52 -11.61 -13.09
N PHE A 221 7.34 -11.29 -14.09
CA PHE A 221 8.80 -11.26 -13.92
C PHE A 221 9.23 -10.11 -13.02
N ASP A 222 8.62 -8.94 -13.19
CA ASP A 222 8.88 -7.79 -12.33
C ASP A 222 8.48 -8.10 -10.89
N MET A 223 7.28 -8.69 -10.68
CA MET A 223 6.82 -9.13 -9.37
C MET A 223 7.82 -10.07 -8.70
N TRP A 224 8.32 -11.09 -9.43
CA TRP A 224 9.28 -12.05 -8.88
C TRP A 224 10.60 -11.40 -8.48
N ASN A 225 11.09 -10.46 -9.30
CA ASN A 225 12.29 -9.69 -8.99
C ASN A 225 12.06 -8.75 -7.78
N SER A 226 10.87 -8.18 -7.66
CA SER A 226 10.49 -7.34 -6.52
C SER A 226 10.49 -8.11 -5.21
N PHE A 227 10.01 -9.36 -5.19
CA PHE A 227 10.13 -10.23 -4.00
C PHE A 227 11.59 -10.42 -3.57
N LYS A 228 12.51 -10.65 -4.52
CA LYS A 228 13.94 -10.81 -4.23
C LYS A 228 14.54 -9.54 -3.65
N GLU A 229 14.22 -8.38 -4.23
CA GLU A 229 14.71 -7.09 -3.73
C GLU A 229 14.16 -6.77 -2.34
N ILE A 230 12.87 -7.02 -2.08
CA ILE A 230 12.26 -6.86 -0.76
C ILE A 230 12.98 -7.78 0.25
N LYS A 231 13.14 -9.08 -0.06
CA LYS A 231 13.81 -10.05 0.82
C LYS A 231 15.24 -9.63 1.17
N LYS A 232 15.98 -9.08 0.23
CA LYS A 232 17.37 -8.61 0.42
C LYS A 232 17.46 -7.39 1.34
N ARG A 233 16.45 -6.51 1.29
CA ARG A 233 16.45 -5.23 2.01
C ARG A 233 15.80 -5.30 3.39
N ALA A 234 14.92 -6.26 3.62
CA ALA A 234 14.09 -6.35 4.82
C ALA A 234 14.68 -7.28 5.88
N ASP A 235 14.66 -6.83 7.12
CA ASP A 235 14.70 -7.70 8.30
C ASP A 235 13.26 -8.08 8.71
N ILE A 236 12.29 -7.19 8.45
CA ILE A 236 10.84 -7.41 8.60
C ILE A 236 10.12 -6.90 7.35
N VAL A 237 9.18 -7.69 6.80
CA VAL A 237 8.29 -7.29 5.69
C VAL A 237 6.89 -7.04 6.24
N LEU A 238 6.31 -5.89 5.89
CA LEU A 238 4.93 -5.51 6.20
C LEU A 238 4.10 -5.58 4.90
N PRO A 239 3.27 -6.62 4.73
CA PRO A 239 2.38 -6.79 3.58
C PRO A 239 1.27 -5.74 3.54
N GLY A 240 0.77 -5.41 2.34
CA GLY A 240 -0.29 -4.42 2.15
C GLY A 240 -1.65 -4.82 2.73
N HIS A 241 -1.99 -6.13 2.67
CA HIS A 241 -3.34 -6.64 2.95
C HIS A 241 -3.36 -7.82 3.94
N ASP A 242 -2.45 -7.86 4.90
CA ASP A 242 -2.39 -8.93 5.89
C ASP A 242 -2.89 -8.46 7.25
N ILE A 243 -3.94 -9.11 7.76
CA ILE A 243 -4.51 -8.76 9.07
C ILE A 243 -3.51 -8.93 10.22
N ARG A 244 -2.51 -9.79 10.07
CA ARG A 244 -1.47 -10.05 11.09
C ARG A 244 -0.55 -8.85 11.35
N VAL A 245 -0.51 -7.86 10.47
CA VAL A 245 0.23 -6.62 10.73
C VAL A 245 -0.32 -5.85 11.94
N PHE A 246 -1.58 -6.11 12.30
CA PHE A 246 -2.26 -5.51 13.45
C PHE A 246 -2.06 -6.27 14.76
N ASP A 247 -1.38 -7.44 14.76
CA ASP A 247 -1.00 -8.16 15.98
C ASP A 247 -0.03 -7.34 16.85
N ARG A 248 0.59 -6.33 16.25
CA ARG A 248 1.42 -5.34 16.94
C ARG A 248 0.80 -3.94 16.89
N VAL A 249 0.91 -3.22 18.01
CA VAL A 249 0.49 -1.82 18.07
C VAL A 249 1.40 -0.94 17.22
N SER A 250 2.70 -1.25 17.19
CA SER A 250 3.72 -0.56 16.39
C SER A 250 4.94 -1.44 16.15
N TYR A 251 5.74 -1.03 15.18
CA TYR A 251 7.06 -1.56 14.84
C TYR A 251 8.09 -0.47 15.14
N PRO A 252 8.67 -0.47 16.37
CA PRO A 252 9.62 0.54 16.84
C PRO A 252 10.99 0.40 16.22
#